data_0dc21e280e432b324e368dcbebf31675
#
_entry.id   0dc21e280e432b324e368dcbebf31675
#
_cell.length_a   1.000
_cell.length_b   1.000
_cell.length_c   1.000
_cell.angle_alpha   90.00
_cell.angle_beta   90.00
_cell.angle_gamma   90.00
#
_symmetry.space_group_name_H-M   'P 1'
#
loop_
_entity.id
_entity.type
_entity.pdbx_description
1 polymer ?
#
loop_
_entity_poly.entity_id
_entity_poly.type
_entity_poly.pdbx_seq_one_letter_code
_entity_poly.pdbx_strand_id
1 'polypeptide(L)'
;VDLRPLGYPISGHADGVYVFEGLTIVAEIKTKKAYPIKLARRQLIPELHEVQQAGMYAMGVGADAIHLIYYAKDNAGTARKPTDFVEAGETVEWLLFMDEPVPGDGRTVEQVASAEATRITAIAGQVEDGMIPERFVPGYGTVPVLPDPGSMDAPWRCRYCDYWGLCETLPAGQVAAADVLIPIRKDADVGSVETIETV
;
A
#
# COMPACT_ATOMS: atom_id res chain seq x y z
N VAL A 1 -5.53 0.26 -15.93
CA VAL A 1 -4.39 1.19 -16.01
C VAL A 1 -3.13 0.39 -16.30
N ASP A 2 -2.29 0.85 -17.19
CA ASP A 2 -1.04 0.22 -17.59
C ASP A 2 0.11 1.25 -17.56
N LEU A 3 1.12 1.00 -16.76
CA LEU A 3 2.29 1.87 -16.62
C LEU A 3 3.50 1.39 -17.46
N ARG A 4 3.38 0.26 -18.16
CA ARG A 4 4.46 -0.26 -19.02
C ARG A 4 4.90 0.73 -20.11
N PRO A 5 4.01 1.53 -20.73
CA PRO A 5 4.44 2.56 -21.67
C PRO A 5 5.31 3.66 -21.05
N LEU A 6 5.25 3.84 -19.72
CA LEU A 6 6.09 4.76 -18.95
C LEU A 6 7.38 4.11 -18.43
N GLY A 7 7.63 2.83 -18.78
CA GLY A 7 8.81 2.08 -18.36
C GLY A 7 8.68 1.34 -17.03
N TYR A 8 7.48 1.27 -16.44
CA TYR A 8 7.24 0.56 -15.19
C TYR A 8 6.47 -0.74 -15.47
N PRO A 9 6.93 -1.93 -15.05
CA PRO A 9 6.25 -3.21 -15.28
C PRO A 9 5.04 -3.39 -14.34
N ILE A 10 4.19 -2.38 -14.28
CA ILE A 10 3.06 -2.29 -13.34
C ILE A 10 1.76 -2.16 -14.13
N SER A 11 0.77 -2.92 -13.72
CA SER A 11 -0.62 -2.75 -14.17
C SER A 11 -1.58 -2.88 -12.99
N GLY A 12 -2.76 -2.29 -13.11
CA GLY A 12 -3.77 -2.32 -12.06
C GLY A 12 -5.10 -1.78 -12.52
N HIS A 13 -6.04 -1.70 -11.59
CA HIS A 13 -7.38 -1.20 -11.85
C HIS A 13 -7.64 -0.02 -10.90
N ALA A 14 -7.95 1.14 -11.46
CA ALA A 14 -8.52 2.25 -10.70
C ALA A 14 -10.01 1.97 -10.45
N ASP A 15 -10.53 2.44 -9.33
CA ASP A 15 -11.96 2.28 -9.00
C ASP A 15 -12.83 3.10 -9.97
N GLY A 16 -12.31 4.23 -10.46
CA GLY A 16 -12.99 5.03 -11.48
C GLY A 16 -12.06 6.05 -12.15
N VAL A 17 -12.46 6.46 -13.35
CA VAL A 17 -11.89 7.61 -14.06
C VAL A 17 -13.05 8.44 -14.59
N TYR A 18 -13.03 9.73 -14.32
CA TYR A 18 -14.07 10.64 -14.79
C TYR A 18 -13.48 11.98 -15.23
N VAL A 19 -14.28 12.74 -16.00
CA VAL A 19 -13.91 14.10 -16.42
C VAL A 19 -14.83 15.09 -15.73
N PHE A 20 -14.22 16.09 -15.10
CA PHE A 20 -14.93 17.19 -14.45
C PHE A 20 -14.27 18.51 -14.83
N GLU A 21 -15.02 19.45 -15.35
CA GLU A 21 -14.53 20.78 -15.80
C GLU A 21 -13.32 20.70 -16.74
N GLY A 22 -13.25 19.65 -17.57
CA GLY A 22 -12.16 19.43 -18.52
C GLY A 22 -10.93 18.73 -17.94
N LEU A 23 -10.91 18.45 -16.64
CA LEU A 23 -9.86 17.70 -15.96
C LEU A 23 -10.19 16.21 -15.96
N THR A 24 -9.20 15.37 -16.25
CA THR A 24 -9.30 13.92 -16.07
C THR A 24 -8.89 13.58 -14.66
N ILE A 25 -9.74 12.87 -13.93
CA ILE A 25 -9.54 12.56 -12.51
C ILE A 25 -9.65 11.05 -12.28
N VAL A 26 -8.67 10.49 -11.61
CA VAL A 26 -8.72 9.10 -11.13
C VAL A 26 -9.34 9.08 -9.74
N ALA A 27 -10.44 8.32 -9.59
CA ALA A 27 -11.05 8.05 -8.29
C ALA A 27 -10.49 6.77 -7.67
N GLU A 28 -10.19 6.83 -6.38
CA GLU A 28 -9.77 5.69 -5.58
C GLU A 28 -10.58 5.66 -4.28
N ILE A 29 -11.34 4.59 -4.05
CA ILE A 29 -12.28 4.47 -2.94
C ILE A 29 -11.75 3.47 -1.92
N LYS A 30 -11.57 3.92 -0.69
CA LYS A 30 -11.08 3.08 0.40
C LYS A 30 -12.14 2.94 1.50
N THR A 31 -12.64 1.72 1.69
CA THR A 31 -13.49 1.44 2.85
C THR A 31 -12.65 1.32 4.11
N LYS A 32 -12.97 2.14 5.10
CA LYS A 32 -12.25 2.22 6.38
C LYS A 32 -13.18 1.92 7.55
N LYS A 33 -12.62 1.42 8.65
CA LYS A 33 -13.31 1.51 9.94
C LYS A 33 -13.46 2.98 10.34
N ALA A 34 -14.47 3.28 11.14
CA ALA A 34 -14.77 4.65 11.51
C ALA A 34 -13.65 5.36 12.30
N TYR A 35 -12.80 4.64 13.06
CA TYR A 35 -11.68 5.26 13.76
C TYR A 35 -10.61 5.89 12.82
N PRO A 36 -10.13 5.21 11.76
CA PRO A 36 -9.32 5.85 10.72
C PRO A 36 -9.99 7.05 10.06
N ILE A 37 -11.29 7.01 9.79
CA ILE A 37 -12.05 8.16 9.25
C ILE A 37 -11.99 9.34 10.21
N LYS A 38 -12.18 9.10 11.50
CA LYS A 38 -12.06 10.14 12.53
C LYS A 38 -10.68 10.80 12.56
N LEU A 39 -9.61 10.00 12.42
CA LEU A 39 -8.25 10.52 12.33
C LEU A 39 -8.05 11.35 11.05
N ALA A 40 -8.45 10.83 9.90
CA ALA A 40 -8.36 11.49 8.61
C ALA A 40 -9.09 12.85 8.63
N ARG A 41 -10.29 12.90 9.21
CA ARG A 41 -11.07 14.14 9.38
C ARG A 41 -10.36 15.19 10.24
N ARG A 42 -9.63 14.75 11.27
CA ARG A 42 -8.91 15.66 12.17
C ARG A 42 -7.60 16.17 11.60
N GLN A 43 -6.88 15.31 10.92
CA GLN A 43 -5.54 15.60 10.43
C GLN A 43 -5.56 16.20 9.02
N LEU A 44 -6.60 15.90 8.24
CA LEU A 44 -6.72 16.22 6.81
C LEU A 44 -5.52 15.71 5.99
N ILE A 45 -4.91 14.64 6.46
CA ILE A 45 -3.76 13.99 5.84
C ILE A 45 -4.20 12.62 5.34
N PRO A 46 -4.11 12.32 4.03
CA PRO A 46 -4.36 10.99 3.49
C PRO A 46 -3.23 10.03 3.83
N GLU A 47 -3.49 8.73 3.80
CA GLU A 47 -2.44 7.74 3.93
C GLU A 47 -1.57 7.71 2.67
N LEU A 48 -0.25 7.93 2.84
CA LEU A 48 0.68 8.12 1.73
C LEU A 48 0.65 6.97 0.72
N HIS A 49 0.56 5.72 1.18
CA HIS A 49 0.54 4.56 0.28
C HIS A 49 -0.70 4.50 -0.62
N GLU A 50 -1.81 5.11 -0.21
CA GLU A 50 -3.02 5.19 -1.03
C GLU A 50 -2.92 6.34 -2.04
N VAL A 51 -2.27 7.44 -1.67
CA VAL A 51 -1.89 8.50 -2.62
C VAL A 51 -0.93 7.96 -3.68
N GLN A 52 0.06 7.15 -3.28
CA GLN A 52 0.99 6.50 -4.20
C GLN A 52 0.27 5.60 -5.19
N GLN A 53 -0.66 4.77 -4.72
CA GLN A 53 -1.45 3.88 -5.57
C GLN A 53 -2.31 4.67 -6.56
N ALA A 54 -3.12 5.62 -6.09
CA ALA A 54 -3.97 6.45 -6.95
C ALA A 54 -3.14 7.29 -7.92
N GLY A 55 -2.01 7.84 -7.47
CA GLY A 55 -1.09 8.61 -8.30
C GLY A 55 -0.46 7.78 -9.42
N MET A 56 -0.06 6.52 -9.14
CA MET A 56 0.39 5.61 -10.20
C MET A 56 -0.70 5.36 -11.23
N TYR A 57 -1.95 5.18 -10.82
CA TYR A 57 -3.06 5.04 -11.77
C TYR A 57 -3.26 6.30 -12.59
N ALA A 58 -3.16 7.48 -11.97
CA ALA A 58 -3.25 8.77 -12.65
C ALA A 58 -2.14 8.94 -13.69
N MET A 59 -0.89 8.61 -13.36
CA MET A 59 0.22 8.59 -14.32
C MET A 59 -0.07 7.69 -15.52
N GLY A 60 -0.59 6.48 -15.28
CA GLY A 60 -0.84 5.49 -16.33
C GLY A 60 -1.97 5.88 -17.30
N VAL A 61 -2.88 6.76 -16.91
CA VAL A 61 -3.96 7.28 -17.77
C VAL A 61 -3.73 8.73 -18.21
N GLY A 62 -2.69 9.38 -17.73
CA GLY A 62 -2.42 10.80 -18.00
C GLY A 62 -3.47 11.72 -17.37
N ALA A 63 -3.88 11.41 -16.14
CA ALA A 63 -4.87 12.22 -15.42
C ALA A 63 -4.23 13.46 -14.79
N ASP A 64 -5.05 14.50 -14.59
CA ASP A 64 -4.65 15.78 -14.00
C ASP A 64 -4.64 15.73 -12.45
N ALA A 65 -5.51 14.88 -11.88
CA ALA A 65 -5.70 14.78 -10.44
C ALA A 65 -6.12 13.38 -9.99
N ILE A 66 -6.00 13.14 -8.68
CA ILE A 66 -6.59 11.99 -7.98
C ILE A 66 -7.71 12.47 -7.06
N HIS A 67 -8.78 11.72 -6.95
CA HIS A 67 -9.85 11.88 -5.98
C HIS A 67 -9.84 10.68 -5.04
N LEU A 68 -9.23 10.84 -3.88
CA LEU A 68 -9.15 9.81 -2.86
C LEU A 68 -10.35 9.95 -1.91
N ILE A 69 -11.14 8.88 -1.79
CA ILE A 69 -12.37 8.86 -1.01
C ILE A 69 -12.29 7.79 0.07
N TYR A 70 -12.32 8.19 1.33
CA TYR A 70 -12.45 7.28 2.45
C TYR A 70 -13.92 7.17 2.85
N TYR A 71 -14.44 5.97 2.84
CA TYR A 71 -15.81 5.65 3.18
C TYR A 71 -15.88 4.86 4.49
N ALA A 72 -16.61 5.34 5.48
CA ALA A 72 -16.80 4.66 6.76
C ALA A 72 -17.75 3.46 6.61
N LYS A 73 -17.26 2.25 6.88
CA LYS A 73 -18.07 1.02 6.81
C LYS A 73 -18.82 0.67 8.10
N ASP A 74 -18.52 1.34 9.20
CA ASP A 74 -19.10 1.12 10.50
C ASP A 74 -19.22 2.44 11.28
N ASN A 75 -19.93 2.40 12.39
CA ASN A 75 -20.05 3.55 13.30
C ASN A 75 -18.92 3.50 14.32
N ALA A 76 -18.38 4.66 14.69
CA ALA A 76 -17.47 4.77 15.84
C ALA A 76 -17.75 6.03 16.66
N GLY A 77 -17.53 5.88 17.94
CA GLY A 77 -17.69 6.95 18.90
C GLY A 77 -18.87 6.72 19.82
N THR A 78 -18.95 7.56 20.83
CA THR A 78 -20.08 7.59 21.76
C THR A 78 -20.85 8.88 21.54
N ALA A 79 -22.15 8.83 21.65
CA ALA A 79 -23.06 10.01 21.59
C ALA A 79 -22.70 11.13 22.58
N ARG A 80 -21.75 10.90 23.50
CA ARG A 80 -21.29 11.88 24.48
C ARG A 80 -20.45 13.04 23.87
N LYS A 81 -19.89 12.84 22.66
CA LYS A 81 -19.15 13.87 21.92
C LYS A 81 -19.55 13.78 20.44
N PRO A 82 -20.61 14.50 20.04
CA PRO A 82 -21.11 14.47 18.65
C PRO A 82 -20.05 14.80 17.61
N THR A 83 -19.09 15.68 17.91
CA THR A 83 -17.98 16.05 17.03
C THR A 83 -16.99 14.91 16.79
N ASP A 84 -17.03 13.87 17.60
CA ASP A 84 -16.14 12.71 17.54
C ASP A 84 -16.85 11.48 16.98
N PHE A 85 -18.13 11.58 16.70
CA PHE A 85 -18.91 10.49 16.13
C PHE A 85 -18.68 10.43 14.62
N VAL A 86 -18.50 9.21 14.12
CA VAL A 86 -18.47 8.89 12.69
C VAL A 86 -19.56 7.87 12.44
N GLU A 87 -20.45 8.18 11.51
CA GLU A 87 -21.53 7.31 11.09
C GLU A 87 -21.09 6.48 9.86
N ALA A 88 -21.60 5.23 9.77
CA ALA A 88 -21.43 4.44 8.57
C ALA A 88 -21.99 5.20 7.36
N GLY A 89 -21.24 5.23 6.28
CA GLY A 89 -21.59 6.01 5.09
C GLY A 89 -20.96 7.40 5.02
N GLU A 90 -20.39 7.91 6.11
CA GLU A 90 -19.66 9.18 6.04
C GLU A 90 -18.36 9.04 5.25
N THR A 91 -18.00 10.11 4.52
CA THR A 91 -16.79 10.19 3.71
C THR A 91 -15.83 11.26 4.21
N VAL A 92 -14.55 11.05 3.91
CA VAL A 92 -13.51 12.08 3.91
C VAL A 92 -12.81 12.00 2.57
N GLU A 93 -12.66 13.14 1.92
CA GLU A 93 -12.25 13.19 0.52
C GLU A 93 -11.10 14.19 0.33
N TRP A 94 -10.21 13.85 -0.59
CA TRP A 94 -9.15 14.72 -1.07
C TRP A 94 -9.16 14.74 -2.59
N LEU A 95 -9.23 15.92 -3.16
CA LEU A 95 -8.89 16.15 -4.56
C LEU A 95 -7.47 16.71 -4.59
N LEU A 96 -6.53 15.94 -5.11
CA LEU A 96 -5.12 16.30 -5.16
C LEU A 96 -4.66 16.35 -6.62
N PHE A 97 -4.17 17.50 -7.06
CA PHE A 97 -3.58 17.64 -8.39
C PHE A 97 -2.21 16.98 -8.45
N MET A 98 -1.82 16.46 -9.62
CA MET A 98 -0.60 15.69 -9.79
C MET A 98 0.67 16.50 -9.46
N ASP A 99 0.65 17.81 -9.67
CA ASP A 99 1.74 18.76 -9.43
C ASP A 99 1.67 19.44 -8.04
N GLU A 100 0.63 19.16 -7.24
CA GLU A 100 0.48 19.73 -5.89
C GLU A 100 1.12 18.87 -4.80
N PRO A 101 1.61 19.51 -3.71
CA PRO A 101 2.18 18.80 -2.57
C PRO A 101 1.15 17.94 -1.85
N VAL A 102 1.51 16.70 -1.57
CA VAL A 102 0.72 15.81 -0.72
C VAL A 102 0.74 16.32 0.73
N PRO A 103 -0.44 16.51 1.35
CA PRO A 103 -0.52 16.92 2.75
C PRO A 103 0.25 15.97 3.67
N GLY A 104 1.17 16.52 4.47
CA GLY A 104 1.99 15.76 5.42
C GLY A 104 3.26 15.15 4.86
N ASP A 105 3.46 15.12 3.52
CA ASP A 105 4.71 14.63 2.89
C ASP A 105 5.53 15.76 2.27
N GLY A 106 4.89 16.68 1.57
CA GLY A 106 5.51 17.84 0.92
C GLY A 106 6.01 17.59 -0.51
N ARG A 107 6.13 16.35 -0.96
CA ARG A 107 6.36 16.00 -2.37
C ARG A 107 5.04 16.07 -3.15
N THR A 108 5.11 16.29 -4.45
CA THR A 108 3.90 16.26 -5.30
C THR A 108 3.35 14.84 -5.42
N VAL A 109 2.07 14.72 -5.82
CA VAL A 109 1.44 13.41 -6.08
C VAL A 109 2.26 12.64 -7.12
N GLU A 110 2.69 13.29 -8.20
CA GLU A 110 3.53 12.67 -9.23
C GLU A 110 4.87 12.17 -8.67
N GLN A 111 5.52 12.97 -7.82
CA GLN A 111 6.80 12.58 -7.21
C GLN A 111 6.66 11.35 -6.31
N VAL A 112 5.63 11.29 -5.46
CA VAL A 112 5.43 10.13 -4.57
C VAL A 112 5.01 8.89 -5.35
N ALA A 113 4.22 9.04 -6.42
CA ALA A 113 3.80 7.96 -7.30
C ALA A 113 4.98 7.40 -8.11
N SER A 114 5.78 8.28 -8.72
CA SER A 114 6.98 7.88 -9.49
C SER A 114 8.02 7.19 -8.62
N ALA A 115 8.24 7.69 -7.40
CA ALA A 115 9.16 7.05 -6.45
C ALA A 115 8.70 5.63 -6.09
N GLU A 116 7.40 5.42 -5.87
CA GLU A 116 6.85 4.11 -5.55
C GLU A 116 6.90 3.18 -6.78
N ALA A 117 6.56 3.66 -7.98
CA ALA A 117 6.67 2.89 -9.22
C ALA A 117 8.12 2.43 -9.46
N THR A 118 9.09 3.31 -9.23
CA THR A 118 10.53 3.00 -9.32
C THR A 118 10.92 1.92 -8.30
N ARG A 119 10.45 2.04 -7.05
CA ARG A 119 10.72 1.05 -6.00
C ARG A 119 10.15 -0.33 -6.37
N ILE A 120 8.91 -0.38 -6.85
CA ILE A 120 8.28 -1.65 -7.26
C ILE A 120 9.04 -2.27 -8.44
N THR A 121 9.44 -1.46 -9.41
CA THR A 121 10.23 -1.93 -10.57
C THR A 121 11.57 -2.52 -10.16
N ALA A 122 12.26 -1.86 -9.23
CA ALA A 122 13.53 -2.39 -8.69
C ALA A 122 13.33 -3.73 -7.98
N ILE A 123 12.26 -3.87 -7.19
CA ILE A 123 11.90 -5.14 -6.53
C ILE A 123 11.59 -6.23 -7.57
N ALA A 124 10.81 -5.90 -8.60
CA ALA A 124 10.48 -6.84 -9.66
C ALA A 124 11.76 -7.36 -10.37
N GLY A 125 12.69 -6.46 -10.70
CA GLY A 125 13.97 -6.84 -11.30
C GLY A 125 14.80 -7.76 -10.38
N GLN A 126 14.86 -7.48 -9.09
CA GLN A 126 15.54 -8.35 -8.12
C GLN A 126 14.93 -9.76 -8.08
N VAL A 127 13.60 -9.85 -8.11
CA VAL A 127 12.89 -11.15 -8.12
C VAL A 127 13.16 -11.91 -9.43
N GLU A 128 13.17 -11.21 -10.58
CA GLU A 128 13.53 -11.80 -11.88
C GLU A 128 14.96 -12.33 -11.89
N ASP A 129 15.89 -11.67 -11.19
CA ASP A 129 17.27 -12.11 -11.01
C ASP A 129 17.39 -13.25 -9.96
N GLY A 130 16.31 -13.79 -9.44
CA GLY A 130 16.29 -14.83 -8.43
C GLY A 130 16.73 -14.37 -7.04
N MET A 131 16.66 -13.07 -6.76
CA MET A 131 16.97 -12.48 -5.45
C MET A 131 15.72 -12.23 -4.64
N ILE A 132 15.79 -12.46 -3.32
CA ILE A 132 14.76 -12.02 -2.38
C ILE A 132 15.09 -10.58 -1.98
N PRO A 133 14.17 -9.64 -2.20
CA PRO A 133 14.39 -8.24 -1.81
C PRO A 133 14.62 -8.07 -0.31
N GLU A 134 15.31 -7.01 0.06
CA GLU A 134 15.44 -6.63 1.47
C GLU A 134 14.08 -6.41 2.12
N ARG A 135 14.01 -6.75 3.39
CA ARG A 135 12.80 -6.52 4.18
C ARG A 135 12.51 -5.03 4.27
N PHE A 136 11.34 -4.66 3.81
CA PHE A 136 10.86 -3.28 3.88
C PHE A 136 9.54 -3.23 4.68
N VAL A 137 9.52 -2.39 5.69
CA VAL A 137 8.31 -2.10 6.47
C VAL A 137 7.98 -0.62 6.32
N PRO A 138 6.84 -0.27 5.71
CA PRO A 138 6.43 1.13 5.55
C PRO A 138 6.45 1.87 6.89
N GLY A 139 7.10 3.03 6.91
CA GLY A 139 7.31 3.85 8.11
C GLY A 139 8.53 3.48 8.96
N TYR A 140 9.17 2.34 8.69
CA TYR A 140 10.38 1.88 9.40
C TYR A 140 11.59 1.72 8.49
N GLY A 141 11.39 1.85 7.16
CA GLY A 141 12.46 1.62 6.18
C GLY A 141 12.91 0.15 6.13
N THR A 142 14.17 -0.07 5.77
CA THR A 142 14.78 -1.40 5.79
C THR A 142 15.04 -1.82 7.24
N VAL A 143 14.47 -2.95 7.65
CA VAL A 143 14.60 -3.47 9.03
C VAL A 143 15.54 -4.67 9.03
N PRO A 144 16.78 -4.53 9.52
CA PRO A 144 17.76 -5.62 9.55
C PRO A 144 17.40 -6.72 10.55
N VAL A 145 16.74 -6.36 11.64
CA VAL A 145 16.26 -7.28 12.67
C VAL A 145 14.80 -6.96 12.96
N LEU A 146 13.95 -7.98 12.88
CA LEU A 146 12.55 -7.82 13.25
C LEU A 146 12.40 -7.94 14.76
N PRO A 147 11.70 -6.99 15.42
CA PRO A 147 11.33 -7.15 16.81
C PRO A 147 10.37 -8.34 16.98
N ASP A 148 10.34 -8.94 18.16
CA ASP A 148 9.42 -10.04 18.48
C ASP A 148 7.99 -9.70 18.07
N PRO A 149 7.27 -10.56 17.31
CA PRO A 149 5.91 -10.31 16.89
C PRO A 149 4.93 -10.10 18.04
N GLY A 150 5.21 -10.67 19.20
CA GLY A 150 4.45 -10.44 20.43
C GLY A 150 4.72 -9.08 21.08
N SER A 151 5.77 -8.38 20.67
CA SER A 151 6.11 -7.06 21.21
C SER A 151 5.19 -5.97 20.66
N MET A 152 4.84 -5.02 21.53
CA MET A 152 4.13 -3.80 21.11
C MET A 152 4.99 -2.91 20.20
N ASP A 153 6.32 -3.10 20.22
CA ASP A 153 7.26 -2.38 19.36
C ASP A 153 7.33 -2.94 17.95
N ALA A 154 6.80 -4.15 17.73
CA ALA A 154 6.72 -4.71 16.38
C ALA A 154 5.74 -3.90 15.52
N PRO A 155 6.12 -3.56 14.26
CA PRO A 155 5.21 -2.93 13.32
C PRO A 155 3.92 -3.74 13.23
N TRP A 156 2.76 -3.06 13.26
CA TRP A 156 1.46 -3.75 13.29
C TRP A 156 1.28 -4.75 12.14
N ARG A 157 1.84 -4.45 10.95
CA ARG A 157 1.82 -5.36 9.80
C ARG A 157 2.61 -6.64 10.06
N CYS A 158 3.71 -6.55 10.80
CA CYS A 158 4.51 -7.71 11.17
C CYS A 158 3.80 -8.58 12.19
N ARG A 159 3.04 -8.00 13.13
CA ARG A 159 2.28 -8.75 14.15
C ARG A 159 1.22 -9.69 13.56
N TYR A 160 0.71 -9.36 12.39
CA TYR A 160 -0.32 -10.12 11.69
C TYR A 160 0.20 -10.77 10.39
N CYS A 161 1.52 -10.82 10.21
CA CYS A 161 2.13 -11.37 9.01
C CYS A 161 2.28 -12.89 9.13
N ASP A 162 1.65 -13.61 8.23
CA ASP A 162 1.75 -15.06 8.15
C ASP A 162 3.17 -15.56 7.82
N TYR A 163 3.99 -14.70 7.26
CA TYR A 163 5.38 -15.00 6.85
C TYR A 163 6.41 -14.55 7.90
N TRP A 164 5.99 -14.21 9.11
CA TRP A 164 6.90 -13.75 10.17
C TRP A 164 8.08 -14.70 10.39
N GLY A 165 7.78 -15.98 10.60
CA GLY A 165 8.83 -16.99 10.85
C GLY A 165 9.85 -17.11 9.73
N LEU A 166 9.41 -16.93 8.46
CA LEU A 166 10.32 -16.88 7.32
C LEU A 166 11.18 -15.62 7.37
N CYS A 167 10.57 -14.46 7.62
CA CYS A 167 11.31 -13.20 7.73
C CYS A 167 12.34 -13.22 8.87
N GLU A 168 12.06 -13.91 9.97
CA GLU A 168 12.98 -14.02 11.11
C GLU A 168 14.23 -14.86 10.74
N THR A 169 14.06 -15.89 9.92
CA THR A 169 15.16 -16.77 9.51
C THR A 169 16.00 -16.21 8.36
N LEU A 170 15.48 -15.21 7.62
CA LEU A 170 16.21 -14.60 6.52
C LEU A 170 17.35 -13.73 7.05
N PRO A 171 18.55 -13.82 6.47
CA PRO A 171 19.63 -12.90 6.76
C PRO A 171 19.23 -11.44 6.43
N ALA A 172 19.89 -10.48 7.05
CA ALA A 172 19.75 -9.07 6.66
C ALA A 172 20.29 -8.86 5.24
N GLY A 173 19.58 -8.07 4.45
CA GLY A 173 19.95 -7.80 3.06
C GLY A 173 19.30 -8.76 2.05
N GLN A 174 19.75 -8.64 0.80
CA GLN A 174 19.29 -9.49 -0.29
C GLN A 174 19.88 -10.89 -0.20
N VAL A 175 19.10 -11.91 -0.51
CA VAL A 175 19.52 -13.29 -0.56
C VAL A 175 19.04 -13.95 -1.85
N ALA A 176 19.81 -14.88 -2.40
CA ALA A 176 19.36 -15.68 -3.54
C ALA A 176 18.16 -16.54 -3.11
N ALA A 177 17.13 -16.62 -3.94
CA ALA A 177 15.94 -17.42 -3.63
C ALA A 177 16.27 -18.91 -3.44
N ALA A 178 17.30 -19.41 -4.14
CA ALA A 178 17.80 -20.78 -4.01
C ALA A 178 18.40 -21.10 -2.63
N ASP A 179 18.83 -20.06 -1.88
CA ASP A 179 19.44 -20.23 -0.56
C ASP A 179 18.38 -20.25 0.57
N VAL A 180 17.13 -20.05 0.21
CA VAL A 180 16.02 -19.99 1.19
C VAL A 180 15.08 -21.16 1.00
N LEU A 181 15.03 -22.05 1.99
CA LEU A 181 13.99 -23.07 2.10
C LEU A 181 12.71 -22.40 2.59
N ILE A 182 11.76 -22.15 1.71
CA ILE A 182 10.45 -21.61 2.07
C ILE A 182 9.64 -22.73 2.73
N PRO A 183 9.35 -22.65 4.05
CA PRO A 183 8.55 -23.67 4.69
C PRO A 183 7.12 -23.58 4.15
N ILE A 184 6.65 -24.63 3.48
CA ILE A 184 5.25 -24.77 3.08
C ILE A 184 4.44 -24.99 4.36
N ARG A 185 3.48 -24.10 4.66
CA ARG A 185 2.52 -24.34 5.75
C ARG A 185 1.78 -25.66 5.50
N LYS A 186 1.90 -26.59 6.44
CA LYS A 186 1.19 -27.87 6.38
C LYS A 186 -0.31 -27.76 6.65
N ASP A 187 -0.79 -26.61 7.09
CA ASP A 187 -2.15 -26.43 7.63
C ASP A 187 -3.09 -25.65 6.69
N ALA A 188 -2.63 -25.23 5.52
CA ALA A 188 -3.54 -24.77 4.49
C ALA A 188 -4.04 -26.03 3.73
N ASP A 189 -5.30 -26.36 3.97
CA ASP A 189 -6.05 -27.36 3.19
C ASP A 189 -6.27 -26.80 1.76
N VAL A 190 -5.16 -26.60 1.05
CA VAL A 190 -5.12 -26.26 -0.38
C VAL A 190 -4.77 -27.55 -1.07
N GLY A 191 -5.76 -28.11 -1.75
CA GLY A 191 -5.60 -29.32 -2.53
C GLY A 191 -4.26 -29.33 -3.26
N SER A 192 -3.52 -30.41 -3.05
CA SER A 192 -2.29 -30.88 -3.71
C SER A 192 -1.67 -29.90 -4.71
N VAL A 193 -0.78 -29.06 -4.25
CA VAL A 193 0.21 -28.41 -5.12
C VAL A 193 1.32 -29.44 -5.33
N GLU A 194 1.46 -29.90 -6.56
CA GLU A 194 2.54 -30.78 -6.98
C GLU A 194 3.89 -30.14 -6.62
N THR A 195 4.74 -30.96 -6.02
CA THR A 195 6.12 -30.63 -5.70
C THR A 195 6.83 -30.14 -6.96
N ILE A 196 7.26 -28.88 -6.98
CA ILE A 196 8.19 -28.42 -8.01
C ILE A 196 9.54 -29.06 -7.67
N GLU A 197 9.85 -30.15 -8.38
CA GLU A 197 11.20 -30.68 -8.39
C GLU A 197 12.13 -29.66 -9.06
N THR A 198 13.19 -29.34 -8.37
CA THR A 198 14.32 -28.53 -8.85
C THR A 198 14.88 -29.09 -10.14
N VAL A 199 14.95 -28.26 -11.16
CA VAL A 199 15.80 -28.45 -12.35
C VAL A 199 17.03 -27.56 -12.18
#